data_584354a3f08c13ba5790110bf45d9ed7
#
_entry.id   584354a3f08c13ba5790110bf45d9ed7
#
_cell.length_a   1.000
_cell.length_b   1.000
_cell.length_c   1.000
_cell.angle_alpha   90.00
_cell.angle_beta   90.00
_cell.angle_gamma   90.00
#
_symmetry.space_group_name_H-M   'P 1'
#
loop_
_entity.id
_entity.type
_entity.pdbx_description
1 polymer ?
#
loop_
_entity_poly.entity_id
_entity_poly.type
_entity_poly.pdbx_seq_one_letter_code
_entity_poly.pdbx_strand_id
1 'polypeptide(L)'
;MMRKIENKTTLMKYVELKEGGVPIEELLHSMYIEKKMSIREIADKLEVHYHTVNSWLDEIGIKKRLPYEMLLEVMEIRRKLEKGENNEKVWLEKI
;
A
#
# COMPACT_ATOMS: atom_id res chain seq x y z
N MET A 1 0.79 -13.30 9.64
CA MET A 1 1.97 -13.92 9.10
C MET A 1 1.92 -14.09 7.62
N MET A 2 3.02 -13.83 6.96
CA MET A 2 3.06 -13.96 5.52
C MET A 2 3.14 -15.41 5.10
N ARG A 3 2.49 -15.72 3.99
CA ARG A 3 2.58 -17.05 3.41
C ARG A 3 3.69 -17.06 2.37
N LYS A 4 4.44 -18.14 2.31
CA LYS A 4 5.44 -18.29 1.27
C LYS A 4 4.77 -18.78 0.01
N ILE A 5 5.18 -18.19 -1.11
CA ILE A 5 4.67 -18.61 -2.41
C ILE A 5 5.54 -19.76 -2.88
N GLU A 6 4.95 -20.94 -3.02
CA GLU A 6 5.70 -22.12 -3.43
C GLU A 6 6.01 -22.13 -4.91
N ASN A 7 5.04 -21.75 -5.72
CA ASN A 7 5.21 -21.77 -7.18
C ASN A 7 5.30 -20.36 -7.70
N LYS A 8 6.51 -19.83 -7.69
CA LYS A 8 6.71 -18.45 -8.16
C LYS A 8 6.69 -18.40 -9.67
N THR A 9 6.01 -17.40 -10.20
CA THR A 9 5.93 -17.19 -11.63
C THR A 9 7.26 -16.64 -12.13
N THR A 10 7.44 -16.69 -13.45
CA THR A 10 8.64 -16.14 -14.07
C THR A 10 8.83 -14.67 -13.71
N LEU A 11 7.72 -13.92 -13.71
CA LEU A 11 7.78 -12.50 -13.38
C LEU A 11 8.23 -12.27 -11.94
N MET A 12 7.75 -13.08 -11.01
CA MET A 12 8.17 -12.99 -9.62
C MET A 12 9.67 -13.22 -9.49
N LYS A 13 10.16 -14.25 -10.17
CA LYS A 13 11.59 -14.56 -10.13
C LYS A 13 12.42 -13.45 -10.75
N TYR A 14 11.92 -12.88 -11.81
CA TYR A 14 12.60 -11.77 -12.47
C TYR A 14 12.72 -10.57 -11.53
N VAL A 15 11.64 -10.23 -10.86
CA VAL A 15 11.63 -9.11 -9.93
C VAL A 15 12.58 -9.38 -8.76
N GLU A 16 12.57 -10.60 -8.25
CA GLU A 16 13.47 -10.96 -7.16
C GLU A 16 14.93 -10.76 -7.56
N LEU A 17 15.28 -11.22 -8.75
CA LEU A 17 16.65 -11.06 -9.23
C LEU A 17 17.02 -9.59 -9.44
N LYS A 18 16.08 -8.85 -9.97
CA LYS A 18 16.28 -7.44 -10.23
C LYS A 18 16.53 -6.66 -8.95
N GLU A 19 15.88 -7.07 -7.88
CA GLU A 19 15.97 -6.41 -6.59
C GLU A 19 17.01 -7.03 -5.66
N GLY A 20 17.98 -7.72 -6.22
CA GLY A 20 19.10 -8.23 -5.44
C GLY A 20 18.91 -9.61 -4.84
N GLY A 21 17.95 -10.37 -5.35
CA GLY A 21 17.72 -11.73 -4.86
C GLY A 21 16.85 -11.83 -3.63
N VAL A 22 16.20 -10.73 -3.25
CA VAL A 22 15.31 -10.75 -2.10
C VAL A 22 14.02 -11.48 -2.48
N PRO A 23 13.55 -12.42 -1.65
CA PRO A 23 12.29 -13.11 -1.93
C PRO A 23 11.15 -12.10 -2.09
N ILE A 24 10.23 -12.40 -3.01
CA ILE A 24 9.14 -11.46 -3.29
C ILE A 24 8.29 -11.20 -2.05
N GLU A 25 8.14 -12.21 -1.21
CA GLU A 25 7.37 -12.08 0.03
C GLU A 25 7.98 -11.01 0.93
N GLU A 26 9.29 -11.06 1.12
CA GLU A 26 9.97 -10.09 1.98
C GLU A 26 10.01 -8.73 1.33
N LEU A 27 10.21 -8.69 0.03
CA LEU A 27 10.27 -7.45 -0.70
C LEU A 27 8.96 -6.67 -0.57
N LEU A 28 7.84 -7.33 -0.81
CA LEU A 28 6.55 -6.68 -0.73
C LEU A 28 6.20 -6.31 0.70
N HIS A 29 6.54 -7.16 1.65
CA HIS A 29 6.31 -6.84 3.06
C HIS A 29 7.06 -5.57 3.45
N SER A 30 8.32 -5.50 3.07
CA SER A 30 9.13 -4.33 3.38
C SER A 30 8.55 -3.08 2.75
N MET A 31 8.18 -3.15 1.49
CA MET A 31 7.67 -1.97 0.78
C MET A 31 6.30 -1.55 1.27
N TYR A 32 5.41 -2.50 1.44
CA TYR A 32 4.02 -2.17 1.75
C TYR A 32 3.80 -1.92 3.24
N ILE A 33 4.40 -2.73 4.09
CA ILE A 33 4.18 -2.64 5.53
C ILE A 33 5.17 -1.69 6.19
N GLU A 34 6.46 -1.92 5.98
CA GLU A 34 7.47 -1.12 6.66
C GLU A 34 7.63 0.28 6.08
N LYS A 35 7.70 0.38 4.77
CA LYS A 35 7.85 1.67 4.10
C LYS A 35 6.52 2.35 3.81
N LYS A 36 5.43 1.62 4.01
CA LYS A 36 4.07 2.13 3.80
C LYS A 36 3.83 2.68 2.40
N MET A 37 4.45 2.06 1.42
CA MET A 37 4.25 2.46 0.04
C MET A 37 2.87 1.98 -0.44
N SER A 38 2.27 2.74 -1.34
CA SER A 38 1.02 2.32 -1.95
C SER A 38 1.28 1.22 -2.97
N ILE A 39 0.24 0.49 -3.34
CA ILE A 39 0.39 -0.57 -4.34
C ILE A 39 0.88 0.04 -5.66
N ARG A 40 0.38 1.22 -5.99
CA ARG A 40 0.79 1.90 -7.21
C ARG A 40 2.27 2.29 -7.18
N GLU A 41 2.73 2.78 -6.04
CA GLU A 41 4.14 3.12 -5.90
C GLU A 41 5.04 1.89 -6.02
N ILE A 42 4.61 0.79 -5.43
CA ILE A 42 5.36 -0.46 -5.52
C ILE A 42 5.40 -0.94 -6.96
N ALA A 43 4.26 -0.88 -7.64
CA ALA A 43 4.19 -1.29 -9.04
C ALA A 43 5.14 -0.47 -9.90
N ASP A 44 5.17 0.84 -9.68
CA ASP A 44 6.05 1.71 -10.43
C ASP A 44 7.51 1.38 -10.15
N LYS A 45 7.84 1.16 -8.88
CA LYS A 45 9.21 0.86 -8.52
C LYS A 45 9.69 -0.47 -9.10
N LEU A 46 8.83 -1.47 -9.07
CA LEU A 46 9.16 -2.78 -9.58
C LEU A 46 8.94 -2.90 -11.08
N GLU A 47 8.37 -1.87 -11.68
CA GLU A 47 8.09 -1.83 -13.13
C GLU A 47 7.16 -2.96 -13.54
N VAL A 48 6.13 -3.17 -12.74
CA VAL A 48 5.10 -4.17 -13.05
C VAL A 48 3.75 -3.50 -12.98
N HIS A 49 2.74 -4.23 -13.43
CA HIS A 49 1.39 -3.69 -13.44
C HIS A 49 0.80 -3.64 -12.04
N TYR A 50 -0.04 -2.66 -11.80
CA TYR A 50 -0.72 -2.49 -10.53
C TYR A 50 -1.44 -3.76 -10.09
N HIS A 51 -2.19 -4.38 -11.00
CA HIS A 51 -2.91 -5.61 -10.66
C HIS A 51 -2.00 -6.75 -10.27
N THR A 52 -0.79 -6.75 -10.79
CA THR A 52 0.17 -7.77 -10.48
C THR A 52 0.58 -7.68 -9.01
N VAL A 53 0.90 -6.48 -8.55
CA VAL A 53 1.27 -6.28 -7.14
C VAL A 53 0.09 -6.62 -6.24
N ASN A 54 -1.11 -6.18 -6.63
CA ASN A 54 -2.31 -6.45 -5.86
C ASN A 54 -2.53 -7.94 -5.68
N SER A 55 -2.37 -8.69 -6.75
CA SER A 55 -2.52 -10.13 -6.74
C SER A 55 -1.46 -10.80 -5.88
N TRP A 56 -0.23 -10.33 -5.98
CA TRP A 56 0.87 -10.87 -5.19
C TRP A 56 0.64 -10.65 -3.68
N LEU A 57 0.13 -9.50 -3.30
CA LEU A 57 -0.18 -9.24 -1.90
C LEU A 57 -1.22 -10.22 -1.38
N ASP A 58 -2.21 -10.53 -2.21
CA ASP A 58 -3.23 -11.51 -1.85
C ASP A 58 -2.61 -12.89 -1.64
N GLU A 59 -1.73 -13.30 -2.55
CA GLU A 59 -1.10 -14.61 -2.45
C GLU A 59 -0.23 -14.76 -1.22
N ILE A 60 0.46 -13.68 -0.87
CA ILE A 60 1.33 -13.68 0.32
C ILE A 60 0.50 -13.62 1.58
N GLY A 61 -0.72 -13.13 1.49
CA GLY A 61 -1.58 -13.03 2.65
C GLY A 61 -1.43 -11.73 3.40
N ILE A 62 -0.85 -10.73 2.77
CA ILE A 62 -0.75 -9.41 3.39
C ILE A 62 -2.10 -8.72 3.27
N LYS A 63 -2.59 -8.25 4.41
CA LYS A 63 -3.85 -7.54 4.43
C LYS A 63 -3.69 -6.17 3.80
N LYS A 64 -4.45 -5.91 2.76
CA LYS A 64 -4.37 -4.62 2.06
C LYS A 64 -5.14 -3.56 2.83
N ARG A 65 -4.64 -2.33 2.76
CA ARG A 65 -5.34 -1.22 3.38
C ARG A 65 -6.59 -0.91 2.58
N LEU A 66 -7.68 -0.72 3.29
CA LEU A 66 -8.94 -0.40 2.66
C LEU A 66 -9.01 1.09 2.38
N PRO A 67 -9.68 1.48 1.30
CA PRO A 67 -9.87 2.92 1.02
C PRO A 67 -10.50 3.64 2.21
N TYR A 68 -11.35 2.93 2.92
CA TYR A 68 -11.99 3.44 4.11
C TYR A 68 -10.96 3.82 5.19
N GLU A 69 -9.95 2.98 5.40
CA GLU A 69 -8.92 3.25 6.38
C GLU A 69 -8.10 4.47 5.98
N MET A 70 -7.81 4.58 4.71
CA MET A 70 -7.07 5.73 4.20
C MET A 70 -7.89 7.00 4.36
N LEU A 71 -9.18 6.88 4.15
CA LEU A 71 -10.09 8.03 4.31
C LEU A 71 -10.09 8.51 5.75
N LEU A 72 -10.10 7.58 6.70
CA LEU A 72 -10.09 7.94 8.11
C LEU A 72 -8.82 8.69 8.48
N GLU A 73 -7.68 8.27 7.94
CA GLU A 73 -6.42 8.93 8.19
C GLU A 73 -6.47 10.37 7.67
N VAL A 74 -6.99 10.54 6.48
CA VAL A 74 -7.10 11.88 5.89
C VAL A 74 -8.05 12.74 6.72
N MET A 75 -9.13 12.15 7.17
CA MET A 75 -10.09 12.89 7.98
C MET A 75 -9.50 13.32 9.32
N GLU A 76 -8.68 12.47 9.91
CA GLU A 76 -8.02 12.82 11.15
C GLU A 76 -7.07 14.00 10.98
N ILE A 77 -6.30 13.97 9.92
CA ILE A 77 -5.37 15.06 9.61
C ILE A 77 -6.14 16.36 9.42
N ARG A 78 -7.22 16.28 8.66
CA ARG A 78 -8.04 17.44 8.40
C ARG A 78 -8.62 18.01 9.70
N ARG A 79 -9.08 17.11 10.56
CA ARG A 79 -9.64 17.53 11.84
C ARG A 79 -8.62 18.28 12.69
N LYS A 80 -7.38 17.79 12.69
CA LYS A 80 -6.33 18.44 13.44
C LYS A 80 -6.02 19.81 12.91
N LEU A 81 -6.06 19.96 11.61
CA LEU A 81 -5.79 21.24 10.99
C LEU A 81 -6.89 22.26 11.25
N GLU A 82 -8.12 21.80 11.27
CA GLU A 82 -9.25 22.69 11.44
C GLU A 82 -9.61 22.98 12.89
N LYS A 83 -9.15 22.17 13.77
CA LYS A 83 -9.55 22.24 15.16
C LYS A 83 -9.29 23.59 15.81
N GLY A 84 -8.17 24.18 15.53
CA GLY A 84 -7.82 25.46 16.12
C GLY A 84 -8.56 26.64 15.53
N GLU A 85 -9.13 26.44 14.37
CA GLU A 85 -9.78 27.53 13.66
C GLU A 85 -11.29 27.53 13.80
N ASN A 86 -11.83 26.44 14.25
CA ASN A 86 -13.25 26.36 14.47
C ASN A 86 -14.04 26.67 13.19
N ASN A 87 -13.55 26.24 12.07
CA ASN A 87 -14.17 26.50 10.79
C ASN A 87 -15.13 25.46 10.31
N GLU A 88 -15.29 24.39 11.06
CA GLU A 88 -16.17 23.34 10.64
C GLU A 88 -17.55 23.82 10.33
N LYS A 89 -18.07 24.63 11.20
CA LYS A 89 -19.42 25.12 11.01
C LYS A 89 -19.56 25.94 9.77
N VAL A 90 -18.64 26.86 9.59
CA VAL A 90 -18.65 27.73 8.43
C VAL A 90 -18.56 26.91 7.18
N TRP A 91 -17.69 25.92 7.21
CA TRP A 91 -17.49 25.06 6.09
C TRP A 91 -18.75 24.29 5.73
N LEU A 92 -19.40 23.74 6.74
CA LEU A 92 -20.63 22.98 6.53
C LEU A 92 -21.74 23.84 6.04
N GLU A 93 -21.81 25.05 6.51
CA GLU A 93 -22.87 25.96 6.09
C GLU A 93 -22.76 26.36 4.64
N LYS A 94 -21.55 26.31 4.12
CA LYS A 94 -21.33 26.66 2.73
C LYS A 94 -21.70 25.56 1.78
N ILE A 95 -21.83 24.39 2.29
CA ILE A 95 -22.23 23.27 1.49
C ILE A 95 -23.73 23.24 1.34
#